data_370d4d18e9b6117bf22c91cdf241f357
#
_entry.id   370d4d18e9b6117bf22c91cdf241f357
#
_cell.length_a   1.000
_cell.length_b   1.000
_cell.length_c   1.000
_cell.angle_alpha   90.00
_cell.angle_beta   90.00
_cell.angle_gamma   90.00
#
_symmetry.space_group_name_H-M   'P 1'
#
loop_
_entity.id
_entity.type
_entity.pdbx_description
1 polymer ?
#
loop_
_entity_poly.entity_id
_entity_poly.type
_entity_poly.pdbx_seq_one_letter_code
_entity_poly.pdbx_strand_id
1 'polypeptide(L)'
;MDTVFSGESKNIEYKVALPDKSEKYMKTIVAFANTQGGKLIVGVDDKTHEIVGVENEILFQLMDGIANAISDSCMPQIIPDIEPQTIDGKTVIIVSVEAGKNRPYYLKSKGKENGTYIRVAGTSRQAFPEKIRELEMEGARISWDELTCVGYPVSEEVTEKLCKDIESFREKAGMTEHSVKKEQLINWKILKQNEGQLLATNAYALLTSDYFSFAKTQCAVFKGTDRAIFLDKREFTGPVYTQIESAVDFVLRNIRLGATIDGLVRKEKYELPPEAIREMIINAHCHRNLLDESCIQVAVYDDRLEVTSPGGLYNGLTYEEVMNGHSKIRNKAIANIFSQMGLVEAWGSGIKRIFNAAKEYGLPEPKIQEFDNMFRVELFRNSLPMTSENKYIGETLEKHRRNIGETSEKHEIVELNSTQHEIVKLLLKNNQLSAAKLAKKIGIASRNIESNIKKLKELGILVRHGSPKNGYWEVIDCEEKNNEDTE
;
A
#
# COMPACT_ATOMS: atom_id res chain seq x y z
N MET A 1 13.69 13.72 -26.66
CA MET A 1 12.44 13.60 -27.44
C MET A 1 11.69 12.46 -26.81
N ASP A 2 10.80 12.78 -25.87
CA ASP A 2 9.98 11.77 -25.23
C ASP A 2 9.01 11.26 -26.28
N THR A 3 9.05 9.95 -26.51
CA THR A 3 8.24 9.27 -27.50
C THR A 3 6.76 9.50 -27.16
N VAL A 4 6.08 10.32 -27.96
CA VAL A 4 4.64 10.62 -27.87
C VAL A 4 3.78 9.33 -27.93
N PHE A 5 4.38 8.18 -28.19
CA PHE A 5 3.74 6.91 -28.48
C PHE A 5 4.30 5.76 -27.63
N SER A 6 4.11 5.83 -26.32
CA SER A 6 4.51 4.75 -25.39
C SER A 6 3.51 3.60 -25.28
N GLY A 7 2.50 3.54 -26.17
CA GLY A 7 1.41 2.56 -26.14
C GLY A 7 0.15 3.07 -25.41
N GLU A 8 -0.96 2.32 -25.54
CA GLU A 8 -2.19 2.60 -24.79
C GLU A 8 -1.92 2.49 -23.29
N SER A 9 -2.40 3.45 -22.55
CA SER A 9 -2.21 3.54 -21.11
C SER A 9 -3.53 3.94 -20.40
N LYS A 10 -3.46 4.09 -19.08
CA LYS A 10 -4.60 4.62 -18.31
C LYS A 10 -5.10 5.97 -18.85
N ASN A 11 -4.21 6.77 -19.44
CA ASN A 11 -4.48 8.15 -19.87
C ASN A 11 -4.34 8.37 -21.39
N ILE A 12 -4.08 7.35 -22.17
CA ILE A 12 -3.93 7.44 -23.63
C ILE A 12 -4.72 6.34 -24.32
N GLU A 13 -5.47 6.73 -25.34
CA GLU A 13 -6.22 5.83 -26.22
C GLU A 13 -5.94 6.20 -27.68
N TYR A 14 -5.60 5.22 -28.53
CA TYR A 14 -5.36 5.41 -29.96
C TYR A 14 -6.53 4.92 -30.80
N LYS A 15 -6.78 5.59 -31.91
CA LYS A 15 -7.75 5.14 -32.94
C LYS A 15 -7.23 5.51 -34.31
N VAL A 16 -7.21 4.54 -35.23
CA VAL A 16 -6.88 4.80 -36.64
C VAL A 16 -7.85 5.82 -37.24
N ALA A 17 -9.15 5.61 -37.03
CA ALA A 17 -10.24 6.47 -37.44
C ALA A 17 -11.33 6.48 -36.38
N LEU A 18 -12.19 7.48 -36.41
CA LEU A 18 -13.37 7.51 -35.53
C LEU A 18 -14.32 6.38 -35.92
N PRO A 19 -14.81 5.60 -34.95
CA PRO A 19 -15.84 4.60 -35.20
C PRO A 19 -17.15 5.26 -35.66
N ASP A 20 -17.89 4.63 -36.60
CA ASP A 20 -19.19 5.10 -37.11
C ASP A 20 -20.18 5.45 -35.99
N LYS A 21 -20.16 4.69 -34.89
CA LYS A 21 -20.95 4.98 -33.68
C LYS A 21 -20.09 5.74 -32.68
N SER A 22 -20.43 7.02 -32.47
CA SER A 22 -19.74 7.89 -31.52
C SER A 22 -19.71 7.33 -30.08
N GLU A 23 -20.72 6.55 -29.69
CA GLU A 23 -20.79 5.91 -28.36
C GLU A 23 -19.53 5.11 -28.02
N LYS A 24 -18.84 4.51 -28.98
CA LYS A 24 -17.66 3.67 -28.73
C LYS A 24 -16.50 4.50 -28.12
N TYR A 25 -16.24 5.70 -28.65
CA TYR A 25 -15.17 6.55 -28.12
C TYR A 25 -15.68 7.50 -27.02
N MET A 26 -16.97 7.78 -26.97
CA MET A 26 -17.57 8.56 -25.89
C MET A 26 -17.40 7.89 -24.52
N LYS A 27 -17.42 6.55 -24.44
CA LYS A 27 -17.10 5.81 -23.21
C LYS A 27 -15.72 6.16 -22.69
N THR A 28 -14.73 6.31 -23.56
CA THR A 28 -13.37 6.69 -23.21
C THR A 28 -13.30 8.15 -22.74
N ILE A 29 -13.99 9.06 -23.42
CA ILE A 29 -14.10 10.48 -23.02
C ILE A 29 -14.70 10.62 -21.62
N VAL A 30 -15.83 9.95 -21.37
CA VAL A 30 -16.49 9.92 -20.04
C VAL A 30 -15.54 9.31 -18.99
N ALA A 31 -14.88 8.21 -19.33
CA ALA A 31 -13.96 7.54 -18.42
C ALA A 31 -12.74 8.42 -18.06
N PHE A 32 -12.21 9.18 -19.01
CA PHE A 32 -11.16 10.16 -18.75
C PHE A 32 -11.63 11.26 -17.79
N ALA A 33 -12.80 11.85 -18.02
CA ALA A 33 -13.36 12.88 -17.13
C ALA A 33 -13.62 12.36 -15.71
N ASN A 34 -14.01 11.10 -15.55
CA ASN A 34 -14.24 10.48 -14.24
C ASN A 34 -12.96 10.00 -13.54
N THR A 35 -11.82 9.98 -14.22
CA THR A 35 -10.55 9.51 -13.63
C THR A 35 -9.48 10.62 -13.62
N GLN A 36 -8.34 10.38 -14.20
CA GLN A 36 -7.19 11.30 -14.17
C GLN A 36 -7.10 12.22 -15.41
N GLY A 37 -8.14 12.21 -16.24
CA GLY A 37 -8.05 12.80 -17.57
C GLY A 37 -7.35 11.86 -18.55
N GLY A 38 -7.14 12.35 -19.78
CA GLY A 38 -6.43 11.59 -20.80
C GLY A 38 -6.55 12.17 -22.18
N LYS A 39 -5.91 11.50 -23.14
CA LYS A 39 -5.86 11.90 -24.55
C LYS A 39 -6.41 10.77 -25.43
N LEU A 40 -7.39 11.11 -26.26
CA LEU A 40 -7.80 10.27 -27.38
C LEU A 40 -7.08 10.80 -28.63
N ILE A 41 -6.27 9.96 -29.28
CA ILE A 41 -5.50 10.33 -30.45
C ILE A 41 -6.05 9.60 -31.68
N VAL A 42 -6.51 10.35 -32.65
CA VAL A 42 -7.09 9.81 -33.90
C VAL A 42 -6.08 9.97 -35.04
N GLY A 43 -5.89 8.93 -35.80
CA GLY A 43 -4.87 8.83 -36.87
C GLY A 43 -3.65 7.98 -36.48
N VAL A 44 -3.77 7.18 -35.41
CA VAL A 44 -2.71 6.26 -34.94
C VAL A 44 -3.28 4.87 -34.80
N ASP A 45 -2.55 3.87 -35.28
CA ASP A 45 -2.94 2.45 -35.15
C ASP A 45 -2.77 1.99 -33.69
N ASP A 46 -3.80 1.36 -33.14
CA ASP A 46 -3.85 0.93 -31.72
C ASP A 46 -2.95 -0.26 -31.40
N LYS A 47 -2.49 -1.02 -32.44
CA LYS A 47 -1.64 -2.21 -32.28
C LYS A 47 -0.18 -1.97 -32.64
N THR A 48 0.04 -1.32 -33.79
CA THR A 48 1.41 -1.06 -34.30
C THR A 48 1.98 0.26 -33.78
N HIS A 49 1.11 1.15 -33.30
CA HIS A 49 1.42 2.55 -32.92
C HIS A 49 1.97 3.37 -34.10
N GLU A 50 1.75 2.91 -35.33
CA GLU A 50 2.14 3.66 -36.52
C GLU A 50 1.19 4.83 -36.75
N ILE A 51 1.77 5.97 -37.14
CA ILE A 51 0.99 7.14 -37.52
C ILE A 51 0.42 6.90 -38.90
N VAL A 52 -0.90 6.75 -38.96
CA VAL A 52 -1.65 6.65 -40.23
C VAL A 52 -1.97 8.07 -40.76
N GLY A 53 -2.34 8.97 -39.85
CA GLY A 53 -2.77 10.33 -40.14
C GLY A 53 -4.26 10.42 -40.50
N VAL A 54 -4.75 11.64 -40.56
CA VAL A 54 -6.10 12.04 -40.99
C VAL A 54 -5.95 12.89 -42.25
N GLU A 55 -6.85 12.71 -43.24
CA GLU A 55 -6.86 13.50 -44.45
C GLU A 55 -7.16 14.98 -44.16
N ASN A 56 -6.37 15.89 -44.72
CA ASN A 56 -6.46 17.32 -44.44
C ASN A 56 -7.81 17.93 -44.87
N GLU A 57 -8.43 17.38 -45.91
CA GLU A 57 -9.73 17.87 -46.41
C GLU A 57 -10.87 17.70 -45.42
N ILE A 58 -10.82 16.69 -44.56
CA ILE A 58 -11.87 16.37 -43.59
C ILE A 58 -11.48 16.71 -42.14
N LEU A 59 -10.25 17.17 -41.92
CA LEU A 59 -9.65 17.38 -40.60
C LEU A 59 -10.54 18.25 -39.68
N PHE A 60 -10.89 19.45 -40.12
CA PHE A 60 -11.70 20.39 -39.34
C PHE A 60 -13.13 19.89 -39.15
N GLN A 61 -13.71 19.24 -40.18
CA GLN A 61 -15.03 18.61 -40.08
C GLN A 61 -15.06 17.52 -39.01
N LEU A 62 -14.00 16.70 -38.91
CA LEU A 62 -13.86 15.69 -37.87
C LEU A 62 -13.71 16.29 -36.47
N MET A 63 -12.88 17.35 -36.34
CA MET A 63 -12.73 18.07 -35.05
C MET A 63 -14.05 18.64 -34.57
N ASP A 64 -14.79 19.33 -35.43
CA ASP A 64 -16.14 19.84 -35.10
C ASP A 64 -17.12 18.71 -34.76
N GLY A 65 -17.08 17.62 -35.51
CA GLY A 65 -17.88 16.44 -35.26
C GLY A 65 -17.60 15.81 -33.89
N ILE A 66 -16.34 15.75 -33.46
CA ILE A 66 -15.93 15.24 -32.14
C ILE A 66 -16.46 16.21 -31.05
N ALA A 67 -16.24 17.52 -31.19
CA ALA A 67 -16.67 18.50 -30.22
C ALA A 67 -18.20 18.46 -30.00
N ASN A 68 -18.97 18.44 -31.09
CA ASN A 68 -20.44 18.33 -31.05
C ASN A 68 -20.87 17.03 -30.40
N ALA A 69 -20.30 15.89 -30.80
CA ALA A 69 -20.65 14.59 -30.25
C ALA A 69 -20.39 14.53 -28.72
N ILE A 70 -19.30 15.10 -28.23
CA ILE A 70 -18.99 15.17 -26.78
C ILE A 70 -20.04 16.03 -26.06
N SER A 71 -20.32 17.24 -26.57
CA SER A 71 -21.30 18.16 -25.98
C SER A 71 -22.70 17.57 -25.92
N ASP A 72 -23.11 16.87 -26.95
CA ASP A 72 -24.47 16.31 -27.05
C ASP A 72 -24.65 15.04 -26.24
N SER A 73 -23.61 14.22 -26.12
CA SER A 73 -23.72 12.89 -25.54
C SER A 73 -23.37 12.84 -24.05
N CYS A 74 -22.58 13.77 -23.51
CA CYS A 74 -22.04 13.71 -22.14
C CYS A 74 -22.82 14.59 -21.15
N MET A 75 -22.99 14.10 -19.94
CA MET A 75 -23.62 14.82 -18.83
C MET A 75 -22.83 14.55 -17.54
N PRO A 76 -22.44 15.55 -16.74
CA PRO A 76 -22.36 16.98 -17.09
C PRO A 76 -21.59 17.23 -18.39
N GLN A 77 -21.67 18.44 -18.91
CA GLN A 77 -20.94 18.80 -20.14
C GLN A 77 -19.43 18.65 -19.94
N ILE A 78 -18.75 18.00 -20.90
CA ILE A 78 -17.30 17.91 -20.98
C ILE A 78 -16.84 18.88 -22.05
N ILE A 79 -15.84 19.67 -21.74
CA ILE A 79 -15.21 20.60 -22.67
C ILE A 79 -13.81 20.05 -22.95
N PRO A 80 -13.60 19.35 -24.08
CA PRO A 80 -12.28 18.86 -24.46
C PRO A 80 -11.46 19.99 -25.09
N ASP A 81 -10.14 19.86 -25.02
CA ASP A 81 -9.22 20.59 -25.89
C ASP A 81 -8.92 19.72 -27.12
N ILE A 82 -9.15 20.23 -28.32
CA ILE A 82 -9.04 19.47 -29.57
C ILE A 82 -8.07 20.20 -30.49
N GLU A 83 -6.93 19.59 -30.76
CA GLU A 83 -5.88 20.18 -31.57
C GLU A 83 -5.35 19.21 -32.63
N PRO A 84 -5.00 19.69 -33.84
CA PRO A 84 -4.30 18.90 -34.83
C PRO A 84 -2.79 18.97 -34.56
N GLN A 85 -2.09 17.85 -34.71
CA GLN A 85 -0.64 17.80 -34.62
C GLN A 85 -0.06 17.06 -35.83
N THR A 86 0.90 17.68 -36.52
CA THR A 86 1.60 17.03 -37.65
C THR A 86 2.90 16.41 -37.17
N ILE A 87 3.06 15.11 -37.42
CA ILE A 87 4.21 14.31 -37.03
C ILE A 87 4.64 13.53 -38.28
N ASP A 88 5.89 13.65 -38.68
CA ASP A 88 6.46 12.97 -39.87
C ASP A 88 5.62 13.16 -41.14
N GLY A 89 5.07 14.37 -41.33
CA GLY A 89 4.26 14.73 -42.48
C GLY A 89 2.82 14.21 -42.47
N LYS A 90 2.39 13.52 -41.42
CA LYS A 90 1.02 13.04 -41.22
C LYS A 90 0.36 13.80 -40.06
N THR A 91 -0.89 14.21 -40.24
CA THR A 91 -1.63 14.96 -39.22
C THR A 91 -2.51 14.03 -38.40
N VAL A 92 -2.45 14.12 -37.09
CA VAL A 92 -3.33 13.42 -36.12
C VAL A 92 -4.20 14.43 -35.38
N ILE A 93 -5.33 14.00 -34.84
CA ILE A 93 -6.20 14.81 -33.96
C ILE A 93 -5.99 14.35 -32.53
N ILE A 94 -5.62 15.27 -31.65
CA ILE A 94 -5.48 15.03 -30.22
C ILE A 94 -6.67 15.64 -29.50
N VAL A 95 -7.44 14.79 -28.82
CA VAL A 95 -8.59 15.19 -27.98
C VAL A 95 -8.16 15.05 -26.53
N SER A 96 -7.82 16.14 -25.87
CA SER A 96 -7.41 16.19 -24.49
C SER A 96 -8.62 16.42 -23.58
N VAL A 97 -8.80 15.56 -22.59
CA VAL A 97 -9.87 15.64 -21.60
C VAL A 97 -9.25 15.71 -20.21
N GLU A 98 -9.50 16.77 -19.49
CA GLU A 98 -9.04 16.93 -18.11
C GLU A 98 -9.86 16.06 -17.14
N ALA A 99 -9.29 15.79 -15.95
CA ALA A 99 -10.02 15.22 -14.84
C ALA A 99 -11.18 16.15 -14.42
N GLY A 100 -12.40 15.70 -14.58
CA GLY A 100 -13.59 16.52 -14.38
C GLY A 100 -13.85 16.83 -12.91
N LYS A 101 -14.38 18.04 -12.64
CA LYS A 101 -14.67 18.54 -11.27
C LYS A 101 -16.10 18.25 -10.81
N ASN A 102 -17.03 17.98 -11.74
CA ASN A 102 -18.46 17.80 -11.48
C ASN A 102 -18.88 16.33 -11.70
N ARG A 103 -18.13 15.40 -11.16
CA ARG A 103 -18.37 13.95 -11.25
C ARG A 103 -19.69 13.54 -10.59
N PRO A 104 -20.33 12.45 -11.04
CA PRO A 104 -19.96 11.59 -12.15
C PRO A 104 -20.37 12.14 -13.51
N TYR A 105 -19.49 11.97 -14.50
CA TYR A 105 -19.84 12.18 -15.91
C TYR A 105 -20.39 10.89 -16.48
N TYR A 106 -21.39 10.98 -17.36
CA TYR A 106 -22.03 9.81 -17.94
C TYR A 106 -22.60 10.10 -19.33
N LEU A 107 -22.88 9.05 -20.09
CA LEU A 107 -23.59 9.14 -21.36
C LEU A 107 -25.08 9.39 -21.13
N LYS A 108 -25.62 10.49 -21.66
CA LYS A 108 -27.05 10.87 -21.53
C LYS A 108 -27.97 9.75 -21.96
N SER A 109 -27.66 9.05 -23.07
CA SER A 109 -28.49 7.97 -23.64
C SER A 109 -28.63 6.76 -22.73
N LYS A 110 -27.70 6.56 -21.77
CA LYS A 110 -27.69 5.41 -20.85
C LYS A 110 -28.08 5.76 -19.41
N GLY A 111 -28.19 7.06 -19.12
CA GLY A 111 -28.36 7.52 -17.75
C GLY A 111 -27.13 7.31 -16.87
N LYS A 112 -27.20 7.81 -15.65
CA LYS A 112 -26.05 7.82 -14.72
C LYS A 112 -25.58 6.41 -14.34
N GLU A 113 -26.48 5.50 -14.03
CA GLU A 113 -26.15 4.15 -13.55
C GLU A 113 -25.43 3.29 -14.61
N ASN A 114 -25.87 3.39 -15.88
CA ASN A 114 -25.35 2.56 -16.97
C ASN A 114 -24.40 3.31 -17.91
N GLY A 115 -24.38 4.63 -17.83
CA GLY A 115 -23.57 5.50 -18.69
C GLY A 115 -22.31 6.04 -18.05
N THR A 116 -22.06 5.77 -16.76
CA THR A 116 -20.84 6.16 -16.07
C THR A 116 -19.73 5.16 -16.36
N TYR A 117 -18.61 5.65 -16.89
CA TYR A 117 -17.43 4.84 -17.21
C TYR A 117 -16.20 5.38 -16.47
N ILE A 118 -15.27 4.48 -16.13
CA ILE A 118 -13.96 4.77 -15.52
C ILE A 118 -12.87 4.07 -16.30
N ARG A 119 -11.63 4.58 -16.20
CA ARG A 119 -10.44 3.91 -16.75
C ARG A 119 -9.89 2.91 -15.74
N VAL A 120 -9.73 1.67 -16.19
CA VAL A 120 -9.07 0.61 -15.43
C VAL A 120 -7.95 0.08 -16.31
N ALA A 121 -6.70 0.36 -15.94
CA ALA A 121 -5.54 0.19 -16.81
C ALA A 121 -5.76 0.89 -18.17
N GLY A 122 -5.57 0.20 -19.29
CA GLY A 122 -5.82 0.72 -20.65
C GLY A 122 -7.28 0.62 -21.14
N THR A 123 -8.28 0.24 -20.30
CA THR A 123 -9.64 -0.01 -20.76
C THR A 123 -10.68 0.88 -20.09
N SER A 124 -11.74 1.24 -20.83
CA SER A 124 -12.91 1.95 -20.29
C SER A 124 -13.96 0.93 -19.83
N ARG A 125 -14.24 0.90 -18.52
CA ARG A 125 -15.22 -0.01 -17.90
C ARG A 125 -16.37 0.76 -17.29
N GLN A 126 -17.57 0.17 -17.30
CA GLN A 126 -18.71 0.72 -16.58
C GLN A 126 -18.39 0.77 -15.07
N ALA A 127 -18.71 1.88 -14.44
CA ALA A 127 -18.54 2.03 -13.00
C ALA A 127 -19.61 1.22 -12.25
N PHE A 128 -19.24 0.55 -11.18
CA PHE A 128 -20.15 -0.14 -10.28
C PHE A 128 -20.79 0.87 -9.30
N PRO A 129 -21.90 0.52 -8.63
CA PRO A 129 -22.68 1.46 -7.84
C PRO A 129 -21.89 2.19 -6.74
N GLU A 130 -20.97 1.51 -6.06
CA GLU A 130 -20.10 2.08 -5.02
C GLU A 130 -19.18 3.15 -5.61
N LYS A 131 -18.63 2.90 -6.80
CA LYS A 131 -17.78 3.88 -7.50
C LYS A 131 -18.56 5.09 -7.98
N ILE A 132 -19.80 4.91 -8.40
CA ILE A 132 -20.70 6.02 -8.76
C ILE A 132 -20.96 6.91 -7.54
N ARG A 133 -21.25 6.32 -6.36
CA ARG A 133 -21.43 7.08 -5.11
C ARG A 133 -20.17 7.85 -4.72
N GLU A 134 -19.00 7.24 -4.85
CA GLU A 134 -17.71 7.92 -4.60
C GLU A 134 -17.56 9.14 -5.54
N LEU A 135 -17.83 8.97 -6.83
CA LEU A 135 -17.79 10.06 -7.81
C LEU A 135 -18.82 11.16 -7.53
N GLU A 136 -20.02 10.82 -7.06
CA GLU A 136 -21.06 11.79 -6.64
C GLU A 136 -20.57 12.63 -5.45
N MET A 137 -19.94 12.00 -4.47
CA MET A 137 -19.38 12.71 -3.32
C MET A 137 -18.21 13.62 -3.72
N GLU A 138 -17.34 13.14 -4.61
CA GLU A 138 -16.24 13.95 -5.18
C GLU A 138 -16.81 15.18 -5.90
N GLY A 139 -17.81 15.01 -6.75
CA GLY A 139 -18.45 16.10 -7.49
C GLY A 139 -19.18 17.09 -6.59
N ALA A 140 -19.83 16.62 -5.56
CA ALA A 140 -20.48 17.44 -4.55
C ALA A 140 -19.48 18.09 -3.56
N ARG A 141 -18.20 17.72 -3.63
CA ARG A 141 -17.14 18.15 -2.71
C ARG A 141 -17.42 17.82 -1.24
N ILE A 142 -18.16 16.76 -0.97
CA ILE A 142 -18.51 16.24 0.34
C ILE A 142 -17.61 15.03 0.61
N SER A 143 -17.07 14.90 1.81
CA SER A 143 -16.39 13.67 2.24
C SER A 143 -17.33 12.80 3.07
N TRP A 144 -17.13 11.48 3.02
CA TRP A 144 -18.00 10.53 3.72
C TRP A 144 -17.99 10.74 5.24
N ASP A 145 -16.87 11.11 5.79
CA ASP A 145 -16.70 11.38 7.22
C ASP A 145 -17.46 12.62 7.70
N GLU A 146 -17.77 13.56 6.79
CA GLU A 146 -18.62 14.73 7.10
C GLU A 146 -20.14 14.43 7.05
N LEU A 147 -20.57 13.26 6.54
CA LEU A 147 -21.99 12.90 6.51
C LEU A 147 -22.54 12.66 7.92
N THR A 148 -23.84 12.92 8.12
CA THR A 148 -24.54 12.62 9.38
C THR A 148 -24.55 11.11 9.62
N CYS A 149 -24.09 10.68 10.79
CA CYS A 149 -24.14 9.30 11.24
C CYS A 149 -25.54 9.00 11.82
N VAL A 150 -26.39 8.40 10.99
CA VAL A 150 -27.77 8.10 11.40
C VAL A 150 -27.78 7.04 12.50
N GLY A 151 -28.51 7.31 13.59
CA GLY A 151 -28.64 6.37 14.70
C GLY A 151 -27.49 6.42 15.73
N TYR A 152 -26.44 7.20 15.51
CA TYR A 152 -25.36 7.37 16.49
C TYR A 152 -25.64 8.60 17.38
N PRO A 153 -25.80 8.44 18.72
CA PRO A 153 -26.15 9.54 19.60
C PRO A 153 -24.96 10.44 19.91
N VAL A 154 -25.22 11.74 20.11
CA VAL A 154 -24.24 12.66 20.69
C VAL A 154 -24.40 12.68 22.21
N SER A 155 -23.39 12.19 22.92
CA SER A 155 -23.34 12.23 24.41
C SER A 155 -22.43 13.36 24.82
N GLU A 156 -22.85 14.10 25.89
CA GLU A 156 -22.03 15.17 26.46
C GLU A 156 -20.71 14.63 27.01
N GLU A 157 -20.76 13.52 27.77
CA GLU A 157 -19.59 12.87 28.36
C GLU A 157 -18.57 12.44 27.28
N VAL A 158 -19.06 11.81 26.19
CA VAL A 158 -18.20 11.36 25.07
C VAL A 158 -17.60 12.56 24.32
N THR A 159 -18.39 13.65 24.18
CA THR A 159 -17.93 14.88 23.51
C THR A 159 -16.84 15.57 24.35
N GLU A 160 -17.03 15.69 25.66
CA GLU A 160 -16.02 16.25 26.58
C GLU A 160 -14.74 15.40 26.59
N LYS A 161 -14.88 14.07 26.58
CA LYS A 161 -13.72 13.17 26.46
C LYS A 161 -12.95 13.43 25.18
N LEU A 162 -13.64 13.52 24.03
CA LEU A 162 -12.99 13.82 22.74
C LEU A 162 -12.24 15.16 22.79
N CYS A 163 -12.85 16.22 23.40
CA CYS A 163 -12.17 17.50 23.55
C CYS A 163 -10.89 17.37 24.39
N LYS A 164 -10.93 16.66 25.51
CA LYS A 164 -9.76 16.42 26.37
C LYS A 164 -8.68 15.61 25.66
N ASP A 165 -9.07 14.61 24.87
CA ASP A 165 -8.12 13.81 24.09
C ASP A 165 -7.40 14.71 23.07
N ILE A 166 -8.13 15.59 22.36
CA ILE A 166 -7.52 16.55 21.41
C ILE A 166 -6.58 17.51 22.14
N GLU A 167 -6.98 18.04 23.32
CA GLU A 167 -6.15 18.90 24.16
C GLU A 167 -4.84 18.22 24.57
N SER A 168 -4.91 16.95 25.00
CA SER A 168 -3.73 16.14 25.33
C SER A 168 -2.77 15.97 24.16
N PHE A 169 -3.30 15.74 22.95
CA PHE A 169 -2.47 15.66 21.75
C PHE A 169 -1.79 17.00 21.42
N ARG A 170 -2.51 18.12 21.54
CA ARG A 170 -1.96 19.47 21.35
C ARG A 170 -0.83 19.78 22.32
N GLU A 171 -1.00 19.40 23.59
CA GLU A 171 0.03 19.56 24.60
C GLU A 171 1.29 18.75 24.25
N LYS A 172 1.13 17.47 23.89
CA LYS A 172 2.23 16.61 23.43
C LYS A 172 2.94 17.17 22.19
N ALA A 173 2.19 17.82 21.29
CA ALA A 173 2.72 18.45 20.08
C ALA A 173 3.36 19.83 20.33
N GLY A 174 3.32 20.37 21.56
CA GLY A 174 3.89 21.67 21.91
C GLY A 174 3.12 22.86 21.32
N MET A 175 1.82 22.69 21.01
CA MET A 175 0.99 23.78 20.47
C MET A 175 0.68 24.80 21.57
N THR A 176 0.56 26.09 21.20
CA THR A 176 0.32 27.18 22.16
C THR A 176 -1.12 27.25 22.66
N GLU A 177 -2.09 26.85 21.84
CA GLU A 177 -3.50 26.81 22.18
C GLU A 177 -3.94 25.37 22.45
N HIS A 178 -4.27 25.05 23.70
CA HIS A 178 -4.65 23.69 24.10
C HIS A 178 -6.16 23.50 24.15
N SER A 179 -6.91 24.50 24.70
CA SER A 179 -8.35 24.35 24.99
C SER A 179 -9.19 24.09 23.73
N VAL A 180 -10.09 23.13 23.84
CA VAL A 180 -11.01 22.73 22.76
C VAL A 180 -12.44 22.79 23.25
N LYS A 181 -13.28 23.58 22.60
CA LYS A 181 -14.70 23.73 22.90
C LYS A 181 -15.56 22.98 21.90
N LYS A 182 -16.76 22.63 22.32
CA LYS A 182 -17.78 21.93 21.52
C LYS A 182 -18.11 22.66 20.19
N GLU A 183 -18.13 23.99 20.22
CA GLU A 183 -18.37 24.82 19.05
C GLU A 183 -17.29 24.61 17.95
N GLN A 184 -16.06 24.30 18.37
CA GLN A 184 -14.97 23.99 17.44
C GLN A 184 -15.21 22.66 16.73
N LEU A 185 -15.80 21.66 17.42
CA LEU A 185 -16.16 20.39 16.79
C LEU A 185 -17.21 20.57 15.69
N ILE A 186 -18.13 21.54 15.84
CA ILE A 186 -19.10 21.89 14.79
C ILE A 186 -18.37 22.54 13.60
N ASN A 187 -17.48 23.50 13.87
CA ASN A 187 -16.68 24.18 12.84
C ASN A 187 -15.78 23.18 12.07
N TRP A 188 -15.27 22.18 12.76
CA TRP A 188 -14.43 21.11 12.16
C TRP A 188 -15.23 20.01 11.50
N LYS A 189 -16.57 20.13 11.43
CA LYS A 189 -17.48 19.16 10.81
C LYS A 189 -17.51 17.79 11.53
N ILE A 190 -17.12 17.74 12.77
CA ILE A 190 -17.24 16.54 13.61
C ILE A 190 -18.65 16.41 14.16
N LEU A 191 -19.27 17.53 14.50
CA LEU A 191 -20.68 17.64 14.85
C LEU A 191 -21.42 18.53 13.84
N LYS A 192 -22.71 18.33 13.68
CA LYS A 192 -23.61 19.20 12.92
C LYS A 192 -24.67 19.74 13.86
N GLN A 193 -25.13 20.96 13.61
CA GLN A 193 -26.26 21.55 14.27
C GLN A 193 -27.41 21.66 13.29
N ASN A 194 -28.55 21.07 13.64
CA ASN A 194 -29.77 21.15 12.85
C ASN A 194 -30.95 21.44 13.77
N GLU A 195 -31.66 22.54 13.54
CA GLU A 195 -32.84 22.96 14.31
C GLU A 195 -32.64 22.94 15.85
N GLY A 196 -31.44 23.33 16.30
CA GLY A 196 -31.07 23.33 17.71
C GLY A 196 -30.59 21.99 18.27
N GLN A 197 -30.68 20.89 17.49
CA GLN A 197 -30.20 19.58 17.86
C GLN A 197 -28.79 19.34 17.33
N LEU A 198 -27.93 18.73 18.14
CA LEU A 198 -26.61 18.27 17.70
C LEU A 198 -26.73 16.87 17.10
N LEU A 199 -26.16 16.71 15.92
CA LEU A 199 -26.09 15.46 15.19
C LEU A 199 -24.63 15.02 15.04
N ALA A 200 -24.38 13.74 15.28
CA ALA A 200 -23.09 13.12 15.02
C ALA A 200 -22.83 13.05 13.50
N THR A 201 -21.59 13.31 13.10
CA THR A 201 -21.09 12.91 11.77
C THR A 201 -20.44 11.54 11.85
N ASN A 202 -20.15 10.93 10.69
CA ASN A 202 -19.38 9.69 10.67
C ASN A 202 -17.99 9.88 11.29
N ALA A 203 -17.38 11.07 11.13
CA ALA A 203 -16.13 11.40 11.80
C ALA A 203 -16.26 11.37 13.34
N TYR A 204 -17.36 11.89 13.90
CA TYR A 204 -17.59 11.82 15.35
C TYR A 204 -17.62 10.36 15.83
N ALA A 205 -18.36 9.49 15.14
CA ALA A 205 -18.42 8.07 15.50
C ALA A 205 -17.04 7.38 15.36
N LEU A 206 -16.25 7.68 14.32
CA LEU A 206 -14.88 7.18 14.11
C LEU A 206 -13.88 7.66 15.18
N LEU A 207 -14.12 8.86 15.74
CA LEU A 207 -13.24 9.47 16.75
C LEU A 207 -13.63 9.09 18.17
N THR A 208 -14.81 8.50 18.41
CA THR A 208 -15.32 8.26 19.75
C THR A 208 -15.60 6.81 20.10
N SER A 209 -15.66 5.92 19.07
CA SER A 209 -16.06 4.51 19.27
C SER A 209 -15.55 3.58 18.17
N ASP A 210 -15.94 2.33 18.27
CA ASP A 210 -15.79 1.26 17.26
C ASP A 210 -17.11 0.98 16.51
N TYR A 211 -18.00 1.98 16.43
CA TYR A 211 -19.31 1.85 15.77
C TYR A 211 -19.22 1.28 14.36
N PHE A 212 -18.23 1.69 13.60
CA PHE A 212 -17.94 1.12 12.28
C PHE A 212 -16.95 -0.05 12.40
N SER A 213 -17.43 -1.27 12.46
CA SER A 213 -16.63 -2.50 12.65
C SER A 213 -15.53 -2.71 11.61
N PHE A 214 -15.69 -2.15 10.41
CA PHE A 214 -14.68 -2.17 9.34
C PHE A 214 -13.56 -1.14 9.56
N ALA A 215 -13.81 -0.09 10.36
CA ALA A 215 -12.85 1.00 10.59
C ALA A 215 -11.78 0.60 11.61
N LYS A 216 -11.09 -0.49 11.36
CA LYS A 216 -10.02 -1.06 12.18
C LYS A 216 -8.69 -1.11 11.48
N THR A 217 -7.63 -1.27 12.26
CA THR A 217 -6.26 -1.45 11.77
C THR A 217 -5.75 -2.83 12.16
N GLN A 218 -5.40 -3.64 11.17
CA GLN A 218 -4.80 -4.94 11.37
C GLN A 218 -3.28 -4.83 11.22
N CYS A 219 -2.56 -5.27 12.25
CA CYS A 219 -1.11 -5.32 12.27
C CYS A 219 -0.66 -6.77 12.33
N ALA A 220 0.39 -7.11 11.56
CA ALA A 220 0.96 -8.45 11.56
C ALA A 220 2.48 -8.39 11.39
N VAL A 221 3.17 -9.36 11.97
CA VAL A 221 4.58 -9.65 11.73
C VAL A 221 4.65 -10.99 11.02
N PHE A 222 5.32 -11.02 9.88
CA PHE A 222 5.52 -12.20 9.07
C PHE A 222 6.99 -12.66 9.13
N LYS A 223 7.21 -13.97 9.07
CA LYS A 223 8.54 -14.54 8.86
C LYS A 223 8.82 -14.58 7.36
N GLY A 224 9.99 -14.08 6.97
CA GLY A 224 10.37 -14.01 5.55
C GLY A 224 9.80 -12.79 4.86
N THR A 225 9.58 -12.91 3.55
CA THR A 225 9.19 -11.82 2.66
C THR A 225 7.76 -11.96 2.11
N ASP A 226 7.04 -12.99 2.55
CA ASP A 226 5.67 -13.30 2.14
C ASP A 226 4.73 -13.43 3.36
N ARG A 227 3.42 -13.60 3.10
CA ARG A 227 2.38 -13.70 4.14
C ARG A 227 2.10 -15.15 4.59
N ALA A 228 3.07 -16.06 4.42
CA ALA A 228 2.86 -17.47 4.70
C ALA A 228 2.83 -17.79 6.21
N ILE A 229 3.70 -17.16 7.00
CA ILE A 229 3.87 -17.48 8.42
C ILE A 229 3.72 -16.22 9.26
N PHE A 230 2.70 -16.21 10.14
CA PHE A 230 2.51 -15.15 11.13
C PHE A 230 3.37 -15.43 12.37
N LEU A 231 4.12 -14.40 12.81
CA LEU A 231 4.85 -14.40 14.08
C LEU A 231 4.06 -13.70 15.20
N ASP A 232 3.38 -12.58 14.85
CA ASP A 232 2.44 -11.88 15.73
C ASP A 232 1.32 -11.26 14.88
N LYS A 233 0.12 -11.13 15.48
CA LYS A 233 -1.02 -10.49 14.83
C LYS A 233 -1.84 -9.74 15.87
N ARG A 234 -2.18 -8.49 15.58
CA ARG A 234 -3.04 -7.64 16.41
C ARG A 234 -4.09 -6.94 15.56
N GLU A 235 -5.23 -6.72 16.15
CA GLU A 235 -6.29 -5.91 15.57
C GLU A 235 -6.61 -4.78 16.55
N PHE A 236 -6.60 -3.54 16.04
CA PHE A 236 -6.88 -2.35 16.81
C PHE A 236 -8.21 -1.77 16.35
N THR A 237 -9.13 -1.55 17.30
CA THR A 237 -10.46 -0.98 17.13
C THR A 237 -10.63 0.27 18.00
N GLY A 238 -11.81 0.89 17.98
CA GLY A 238 -12.08 2.12 18.73
C GLY A 238 -11.66 3.39 18.00
N PRO A 239 -11.46 4.50 18.70
CA PRO A 239 -11.12 5.78 18.10
C PRO A 239 -9.91 5.70 17.18
N VAL A 240 -10.02 6.27 15.96
CA VAL A 240 -8.98 6.10 14.93
C VAL A 240 -7.61 6.65 15.34
N TYR A 241 -7.54 7.69 16.15
CA TYR A 241 -6.27 8.21 16.66
C TYR A 241 -5.57 7.23 17.63
N THR A 242 -6.34 6.48 18.44
CA THR A 242 -5.76 5.45 19.32
C THR A 242 -5.29 4.23 18.52
N GLN A 243 -5.97 3.90 17.41
CA GLN A 243 -5.51 2.86 16.49
C GLN A 243 -4.15 3.22 15.89
N ILE A 244 -3.95 4.50 15.51
CA ILE A 244 -2.67 5.00 14.96
C ILE A 244 -1.56 4.83 16.00
N GLU A 245 -1.74 5.32 17.24
CA GLU A 245 -0.74 5.18 18.31
C GLU A 245 -0.39 3.70 18.54
N SER A 246 -1.43 2.84 18.63
CA SER A 246 -1.26 1.40 18.86
C SER A 246 -0.54 0.70 17.70
N ALA A 247 -0.82 1.07 16.45
CA ALA A 247 -0.18 0.50 15.28
C ALA A 247 1.30 0.93 15.17
N VAL A 248 1.60 2.20 15.45
CA VAL A 248 2.99 2.70 15.52
C VAL A 248 3.77 1.95 16.60
N ASP A 249 3.21 1.85 17.80
CA ASP A 249 3.81 1.11 18.91
C ASP A 249 4.04 -0.37 18.57
N PHE A 250 3.07 -1.00 17.89
CA PHE A 250 3.20 -2.38 17.41
C PHE A 250 4.40 -2.52 16.48
N VAL A 251 4.55 -1.64 15.49
CA VAL A 251 5.68 -1.68 14.56
C VAL A 251 6.99 -1.47 15.31
N LEU A 252 7.09 -0.44 16.18
CA LEU A 252 8.32 -0.12 16.91
C LEU A 252 8.78 -1.26 17.84
N ARG A 253 7.85 -2.04 18.41
CA ARG A 253 8.18 -3.22 19.23
C ARG A 253 8.67 -4.41 18.41
N ASN A 254 8.33 -4.47 17.12
CA ASN A 254 8.62 -5.58 16.23
C ASN A 254 9.74 -5.29 15.22
N ILE A 255 10.36 -4.12 15.29
CA ILE A 255 11.55 -3.78 14.53
C ILE A 255 12.76 -3.67 15.45
N ARG A 256 13.97 -3.71 14.89
CA ARG A 256 15.19 -3.68 15.67
C ARG A 256 15.49 -2.29 16.20
N LEU A 257 15.88 -2.23 17.47
CA LEU A 257 16.47 -1.06 18.10
C LEU A 257 17.97 -1.30 18.19
N GLY A 258 18.75 -0.61 17.35
CA GLY A 258 20.20 -0.61 17.39
C GLY A 258 20.73 0.42 18.39
N ALA A 259 21.95 0.22 18.88
CA ALA A 259 22.65 1.21 19.68
C ALA A 259 24.06 1.43 19.13
N THR A 260 24.45 2.68 18.95
CA THR A 260 25.83 3.08 18.64
C THR A 260 26.41 3.80 19.84
N ILE A 261 27.69 3.57 20.11
CA ILE A 261 28.41 4.26 21.16
C ILE A 261 29.29 5.34 20.49
N ASP A 262 28.97 6.59 20.80
CA ASP A 262 29.69 7.76 20.32
C ASP A 262 30.39 8.40 21.54
N GLY A 263 31.68 8.08 21.72
CA GLY A 263 32.42 8.42 22.91
C GLY A 263 31.88 7.72 24.15
N LEU A 264 31.33 8.50 25.09
CA LEU A 264 30.69 8.02 26.34
C LEU A 264 29.15 7.97 26.22
N VAL A 265 28.58 8.37 25.08
CA VAL A 265 27.11 8.48 24.90
C VAL A 265 26.63 7.31 24.06
N ARG A 266 25.67 6.54 24.61
CA ARG A 266 24.91 5.54 23.87
C ARG A 266 23.77 6.24 23.14
N LYS A 267 23.76 6.14 21.80
CA LYS A 267 22.64 6.61 20.96
C LYS A 267 21.86 5.40 20.45
N GLU A 268 20.59 5.36 20.78
CA GLU A 268 19.68 4.33 20.27
C GLU A 268 19.01 4.82 19.00
N LYS A 269 18.90 3.95 18.00
CA LYS A 269 18.28 4.23 16.70
C LYS A 269 17.54 3.01 16.22
N TYR A 270 16.27 3.18 15.87
CA TYR A 270 15.51 2.14 15.19
C TYR A 270 16.06 1.87 13.79
N GLU A 271 15.93 0.65 13.31
CA GLU A 271 16.36 0.27 11.94
C GLU A 271 15.50 0.95 10.83
N LEU A 272 14.27 1.30 11.14
CA LEU A 272 13.38 2.12 10.29
C LEU A 272 13.08 3.45 11.00
N PRO A 273 12.98 4.57 10.26
CA PRO A 273 12.70 5.87 10.84
C PRO A 273 11.29 5.93 11.44
N PRO A 274 11.14 6.20 12.76
CA PRO A 274 9.83 6.27 13.42
C PRO A 274 8.89 7.31 12.82
N GLU A 275 9.44 8.43 12.34
CA GLU A 275 8.68 9.47 11.64
C GLU A 275 8.07 8.98 10.33
N ALA A 276 8.77 8.15 9.54
CA ALA A 276 8.23 7.56 8.32
C ALA A 276 7.14 6.52 8.65
N ILE A 277 7.35 5.67 9.65
CA ILE A 277 6.35 4.69 10.12
C ILE A 277 5.05 5.41 10.51
N ARG A 278 5.18 6.45 11.35
CA ARG A 278 4.04 7.27 11.79
C ARG A 278 3.32 7.91 10.62
N GLU A 279 4.05 8.52 9.69
CA GLU A 279 3.51 9.19 8.52
C GLU A 279 2.76 8.21 7.60
N MET A 280 3.30 7.00 7.35
CA MET A 280 2.65 5.96 6.56
C MET A 280 1.29 5.56 7.16
N ILE A 281 1.24 5.34 8.47
CA ILE A 281 0.02 4.91 9.18
C ILE A 281 -1.01 6.03 9.24
N ILE A 282 -0.62 7.27 9.53
CA ILE A 282 -1.51 8.43 9.54
C ILE A 282 -2.12 8.67 8.16
N ASN A 283 -1.29 8.64 7.11
CA ASN A 283 -1.75 8.82 5.73
C ASN A 283 -2.76 7.75 5.33
N ALA A 284 -2.57 6.50 5.76
CA ALA A 284 -3.52 5.43 5.54
C ALA A 284 -4.92 5.78 6.12
N HIS A 285 -4.99 6.36 7.32
CA HIS A 285 -6.26 6.78 7.93
C HIS A 285 -6.86 8.02 7.25
N CYS A 286 -6.06 9.01 6.89
CA CYS A 286 -6.53 10.22 6.22
C CYS A 286 -7.10 9.96 4.82
N HIS A 287 -6.52 8.98 4.11
CA HIS A 287 -6.81 8.76 2.69
C HIS A 287 -7.58 7.48 2.38
N ARG A 288 -7.82 6.58 3.38
CA ARG A 288 -8.59 5.36 3.13
C ARG A 288 -9.96 5.68 2.55
N ASN A 289 -10.44 4.82 1.66
CA ASN A 289 -11.82 4.85 1.21
C ASN A 289 -12.74 4.24 2.29
N LEU A 290 -13.56 5.06 2.92
CA LEU A 290 -14.51 4.63 3.96
C LEU A 290 -15.81 4.05 3.41
N LEU A 291 -15.99 4.05 2.07
CA LEU A 291 -17.04 3.29 1.39
C LEU A 291 -16.64 1.82 1.14
N ASP A 292 -15.36 1.49 1.33
CA ASP A 292 -14.82 0.14 1.25
C ASP A 292 -14.67 -0.41 2.68
N GLU A 293 -15.28 -1.57 2.94
CA GLU A 293 -15.29 -2.21 4.25
C GLU A 293 -13.98 -2.95 4.60
N SER A 294 -13.00 -2.95 3.69
CA SER A 294 -11.67 -3.50 3.97
C SER A 294 -10.94 -2.66 5.02
N CYS A 295 -10.13 -3.30 5.87
CA CYS A 295 -9.38 -2.61 6.92
C CYS A 295 -8.01 -2.09 6.42
N ILE A 296 -7.41 -1.19 7.20
CA ILE A 296 -6.00 -0.83 7.04
C ILE A 296 -5.14 -2.00 7.50
N GLN A 297 -4.11 -2.34 6.73
CA GLN A 297 -3.16 -3.40 7.04
C GLN A 297 -1.75 -2.83 7.21
N VAL A 298 -1.12 -3.17 8.33
CA VAL A 298 0.27 -2.84 8.64
C VAL A 298 1.04 -4.16 8.78
N ALA A 299 1.94 -4.45 7.86
CA ALA A 299 2.63 -5.73 7.77
C ALA A 299 4.14 -5.52 7.88
N VAL A 300 4.74 -6.15 8.89
CA VAL A 300 6.19 -6.13 9.14
C VAL A 300 6.77 -7.44 8.61
N TYR A 301 7.68 -7.36 7.64
CA TYR A 301 8.42 -8.49 7.07
C TYR A 301 9.90 -8.42 7.45
N ASP A 302 10.66 -9.46 7.12
CA ASP A 302 12.11 -9.47 7.38
C ASP A 302 12.87 -8.42 6.54
N ASP A 303 12.33 -8.02 5.39
CA ASP A 303 12.96 -7.09 4.43
C ASP A 303 12.29 -5.71 4.35
N ARG A 304 11.07 -5.54 4.86
CA ARG A 304 10.31 -4.28 4.73
C ARG A 304 9.16 -4.14 5.72
N LEU A 305 8.63 -2.93 5.79
CA LEU A 305 7.33 -2.58 6.36
C LEU A 305 6.37 -2.23 5.21
N GLU A 306 5.18 -2.80 5.19
CA GLU A 306 4.08 -2.43 4.28
C GLU A 306 2.93 -1.79 5.07
N VAL A 307 2.41 -0.67 4.57
CA VAL A 307 1.13 -0.12 5.02
C VAL A 307 0.20 -0.06 3.81
N THR A 308 -0.92 -0.76 3.90
CA THR A 308 -1.91 -0.86 2.82
C THR A 308 -3.25 -0.33 3.32
N SER A 309 -3.86 0.58 2.56
CA SER A 309 -5.20 1.14 2.84
C SER A 309 -6.15 0.96 1.68
N PRO A 310 -7.48 0.80 1.93
CA PRO A 310 -8.49 0.79 0.89
C PRO A 310 -8.56 2.13 0.16
N GLY A 311 -8.76 2.07 -1.16
CA GLY A 311 -8.87 3.22 -2.04
C GLY A 311 -7.53 3.61 -2.68
N GLY A 312 -7.55 3.83 -3.99
CA GLY A 312 -6.42 4.36 -4.75
C GLY A 312 -6.25 5.88 -4.58
N LEU A 313 -5.44 6.50 -5.41
CA LEU A 313 -5.24 7.95 -5.43
C LEU A 313 -6.57 8.68 -5.68
N TYR A 314 -6.86 9.68 -4.83
CA TYR A 314 -8.17 10.31 -4.76
C TYR A 314 -8.33 11.44 -5.77
N ASN A 315 -9.53 11.54 -6.35
CA ASN A 315 -9.99 12.66 -7.18
C ASN A 315 -9.02 13.01 -8.33
N GLY A 316 -8.56 11.99 -9.08
CA GLY A 316 -7.71 12.17 -10.25
C GLY A 316 -6.26 12.57 -9.95
N LEU A 317 -5.81 12.47 -8.69
CA LEU A 317 -4.41 12.70 -8.33
C LEU A 317 -3.52 11.66 -9.03
N THR A 318 -2.43 12.10 -9.60
CA THR A 318 -1.45 11.22 -10.25
C THR A 318 -0.28 10.91 -9.32
N TYR A 319 0.46 9.83 -9.61
CA TYR A 319 1.69 9.50 -8.88
C TYR A 319 2.72 10.63 -8.94
N GLU A 320 2.90 11.24 -10.10
CA GLU A 320 3.82 12.35 -10.29
C GLU A 320 3.44 13.58 -9.44
N GLU A 321 2.15 13.93 -9.40
CA GLU A 321 1.65 15.02 -8.56
C GLU A 321 1.91 14.71 -7.07
N VAL A 322 1.69 13.47 -6.62
CA VAL A 322 1.99 13.04 -5.23
C VAL A 322 3.48 13.20 -4.93
N MET A 323 4.36 12.75 -5.83
CA MET A 323 5.80 12.90 -5.68
C MET A 323 6.24 14.37 -5.73
N ASN A 324 5.47 15.24 -6.39
CA ASN A 324 5.69 16.70 -6.38
C ASN A 324 5.10 17.39 -5.14
N GLY A 325 4.42 16.66 -4.24
CA GLY A 325 3.88 17.16 -2.97
C GLY A 325 2.44 17.67 -3.07
N HIS A 326 1.72 17.30 -4.14
CA HIS A 326 0.29 17.56 -4.21
C HIS A 326 -0.47 16.53 -3.40
N SER A 327 -1.49 16.97 -2.68
CA SER A 327 -2.35 16.12 -1.88
C SER A 327 -3.82 16.50 -2.08
N LYS A 328 -4.68 15.49 -2.19
CA LYS A 328 -6.14 15.65 -2.16
C LYS A 328 -6.68 14.77 -1.06
N ILE A 329 -7.24 15.39 -0.03
CA ILE A 329 -7.71 14.71 1.17
C ILE A 329 -9.08 14.09 0.88
N ARG A 330 -9.21 12.76 1.13
CA ARG A 330 -10.47 12.03 1.00
C ARG A 330 -11.35 12.23 2.24
N ASN A 331 -10.80 12.10 3.45
CA ASN A 331 -11.51 12.21 4.72
C ASN A 331 -11.19 13.56 5.38
N LYS A 332 -11.94 14.60 4.99
CA LYS A 332 -11.63 15.99 5.35
C LYS A 332 -11.77 16.28 6.84
N ALA A 333 -12.82 15.74 7.47
CA ALA A 333 -13.06 15.97 8.89
C ALA A 333 -12.00 15.27 9.76
N ILE A 334 -11.65 14.01 9.43
CA ILE A 334 -10.59 13.25 10.10
C ILE A 334 -9.23 13.95 9.93
N ALA A 335 -8.86 14.31 8.70
CA ALA A 335 -7.59 14.99 8.46
C ALA A 335 -7.50 16.34 9.17
N ASN A 336 -8.61 17.08 9.23
CA ASN A 336 -8.66 18.34 9.99
C ASN A 336 -8.42 18.10 11.49
N ILE A 337 -9.09 17.10 12.11
CA ILE A 337 -8.86 16.76 13.51
C ILE A 337 -7.41 16.33 13.75
N PHE A 338 -6.84 15.52 12.87
CA PHE A 338 -5.43 15.11 12.99
C PHE A 338 -4.48 16.32 12.90
N SER A 339 -4.81 17.30 12.06
CA SER A 339 -4.09 18.59 12.06
C SER A 339 -4.26 19.36 13.36
N GLN A 340 -5.48 19.40 13.93
CA GLN A 340 -5.75 20.02 15.22
C GLN A 340 -5.06 19.32 16.39
N MET A 341 -4.82 18.03 16.28
CA MET A 341 -4.03 17.22 17.24
C MET A 341 -2.51 17.34 17.03
N GLY A 342 -2.03 18.05 15.99
CA GLY A 342 -0.62 18.10 15.65
C GLY A 342 -0.08 16.78 15.09
N LEU A 343 -0.97 15.89 14.62
CA LEU A 343 -0.58 14.63 14.00
C LEU A 343 -0.17 14.79 12.54
N VAL A 344 -0.77 15.74 11.82
CA VAL A 344 -0.58 15.99 10.38
C VAL A 344 -0.22 17.46 10.14
N GLU A 345 0.70 17.69 9.22
CA GLU A 345 0.96 19.03 8.69
C GLU A 345 0.19 19.21 7.36
N ALA A 346 -0.46 20.37 7.20
CA ALA A 346 -1.38 20.63 6.08
C ALA A 346 -0.73 20.89 4.71
N TRP A 347 0.58 20.60 4.52
CA TRP A 347 1.36 21.06 3.35
C TRP A 347 1.57 20.00 2.27
N GLY A 348 0.95 18.81 2.35
CA GLY A 348 1.12 17.75 1.36
C GLY A 348 2.53 17.12 1.33
N SER A 349 3.35 17.37 2.35
CA SER A 349 4.75 16.92 2.44
C SER A 349 4.91 15.46 2.89
N GLY A 350 3.83 14.77 3.27
CA GLY A 350 3.88 13.47 3.94
C GLY A 350 4.65 12.39 3.19
N ILE A 351 4.35 12.16 1.92
CA ILE A 351 5.08 11.19 1.09
C ILE A 351 6.55 11.58 0.95
N LYS A 352 6.84 12.85 0.69
CA LYS A 352 8.25 13.33 0.61
C LYS A 352 9.01 13.10 1.92
N ARG A 353 8.37 13.24 3.08
CA ARG A 353 9.00 12.94 4.38
C ARG A 353 9.38 11.47 4.49
N ILE A 354 8.52 10.54 4.06
CA ILE A 354 8.83 9.11 4.06
C ILE A 354 10.09 8.85 3.23
N PHE A 355 10.17 9.40 2.02
CA PHE A 355 11.32 9.25 1.14
C PHE A 355 12.59 9.90 1.70
N ASN A 356 12.48 11.11 2.24
CA ASN A 356 13.63 11.81 2.85
C ASN A 356 14.14 11.08 4.09
N ALA A 357 13.25 10.64 4.97
CA ALA A 357 13.62 9.87 6.17
C ALA A 357 14.30 8.54 5.81
N ALA A 358 13.80 7.84 4.79
CA ALA A 358 14.46 6.64 4.28
C ALA A 358 15.88 6.94 3.77
N LYS A 359 16.04 8.02 2.98
CA LYS A 359 17.34 8.47 2.45
C LYS A 359 18.32 8.84 3.57
N GLU A 360 17.88 9.60 4.59
CA GLU A 360 18.70 9.98 5.75
C GLU A 360 19.12 8.78 6.59
N TYR A 361 18.31 7.71 6.61
CA TYR A 361 18.64 6.44 7.25
C TYR A 361 19.52 5.55 6.39
N GLY A 362 19.78 5.92 5.12
CA GLY A 362 20.55 5.11 4.18
C GLY A 362 19.80 3.84 3.74
N LEU A 363 18.48 3.87 3.75
CA LEU A 363 17.60 2.76 3.33
C LEU A 363 17.37 2.79 1.82
N PRO A 364 16.98 1.66 1.23
CA PRO A 364 16.48 1.64 -0.14
C PRO A 364 15.28 2.58 -0.31
N GLU A 365 15.08 3.08 -1.53
CA GLU A 365 13.98 3.98 -1.85
C GLU A 365 12.63 3.31 -1.58
N PRO A 366 11.70 3.98 -0.85
CA PRO A 366 10.36 3.48 -0.63
C PRO A 366 9.60 3.29 -1.93
N LYS A 367 8.67 2.32 -1.97
CA LYS A 367 7.78 2.11 -3.11
C LYS A 367 6.35 2.47 -2.77
N ILE A 368 5.65 3.01 -3.75
CA ILE A 368 4.22 3.27 -3.70
C ILE A 368 3.56 2.48 -4.82
N GLN A 369 2.45 1.82 -4.52
CA GLN A 369 1.71 1.00 -5.47
C GLN A 369 0.20 1.21 -5.34
N GLU A 370 -0.49 1.31 -6.48
CA GLU A 370 -1.94 1.15 -6.59
C GLU A 370 -2.26 -0.21 -7.23
N PHE A 371 -3.07 -1.01 -6.59
CA PHE A 371 -3.55 -2.29 -7.11
C PHE A 371 -4.91 -2.64 -6.50
N ASP A 372 -5.79 -3.22 -7.26
CA ASP A 372 -7.11 -3.72 -6.81
C ASP A 372 -7.87 -2.74 -5.88
N ASN A 373 -7.87 -1.45 -6.24
CA ASN A 373 -8.45 -0.35 -5.44
C ASN A 373 -7.83 -0.20 -4.03
N MET A 374 -6.59 -0.64 -3.85
CA MET A 374 -5.79 -0.45 -2.64
C MET A 374 -4.61 0.46 -2.92
N PHE A 375 -4.14 1.16 -1.90
CA PHE A 375 -2.93 1.97 -1.92
C PHE A 375 -1.94 1.42 -0.91
N ARG A 376 -0.71 1.11 -1.36
CA ARG A 376 0.35 0.55 -0.53
C ARG A 376 1.59 1.42 -0.55
N VAL A 377 2.17 1.61 0.61
CA VAL A 377 3.51 2.17 0.80
C VAL A 377 4.41 1.10 1.41
N GLU A 378 5.58 0.89 0.81
CA GLU A 378 6.60 -0.06 1.25
C GLU A 378 7.86 0.69 1.68
N LEU A 379 8.33 0.45 2.90
CA LEU A 379 9.57 0.98 3.45
C LEU A 379 10.53 -0.17 3.69
N PHE A 380 11.62 -0.23 2.90
CA PHE A 380 12.57 -1.35 2.91
C PHE A 380 13.58 -1.21 4.05
N ARG A 381 13.98 -2.36 4.59
CA ARG A 381 15.10 -2.45 5.54
C ARG A 381 16.40 -2.60 4.77
N ASN A 382 17.50 -2.16 5.37
CA ASN A 382 18.82 -2.58 4.89
C ASN A 382 18.94 -4.09 5.10
N SER A 383 19.23 -4.84 4.03
CA SER A 383 19.69 -6.21 4.19
C SER A 383 20.86 -6.18 5.15
N LEU A 384 20.78 -6.97 6.22
CA LEU A 384 21.96 -7.21 7.04
C LEU A 384 23.11 -7.58 6.09
N PRO A 385 24.32 -7.04 6.26
CA PRO A 385 25.46 -7.61 5.57
C PRO A 385 25.43 -9.09 5.92
N MET A 386 25.13 -9.92 4.92
CA MET A 386 25.23 -11.37 5.08
C MET A 386 26.71 -11.60 5.41
N THR A 387 26.99 -11.82 6.70
CA THR A 387 28.28 -12.40 7.04
C THR A 387 28.39 -13.67 6.20
N SER A 388 29.58 -13.99 5.72
CA SER A 388 29.83 -15.18 4.89
C SER A 388 29.22 -16.47 5.47
N GLU A 389 28.99 -16.50 6.78
CA GLU A 389 28.28 -17.58 7.49
C GLU A 389 26.76 -17.63 7.24
N ASN A 390 26.09 -16.49 7.07
CA ASN A 390 24.65 -16.46 6.78
C ASN A 390 24.33 -16.70 5.28
N LYS A 391 25.29 -16.40 4.39
CA LYS A 391 25.15 -16.67 2.96
C LYS A 391 25.11 -18.16 2.67
N TYR A 392 25.94 -18.93 3.37
CA TYR A 392 25.98 -20.39 3.22
C TYR A 392 24.65 -21.07 3.64
N ILE A 393 24.05 -20.61 4.74
CA ILE A 393 22.77 -21.16 5.24
C ILE A 393 21.60 -20.75 4.33
N GLY A 394 21.59 -19.51 3.83
CA GLY A 394 20.55 -19.01 2.93
C GLY A 394 20.58 -19.67 1.56
N GLU A 395 21.75 -19.82 0.96
CA GLU A 395 21.93 -20.47 -0.36
C GLU A 395 21.60 -21.98 -0.31
N THR A 396 21.93 -22.65 0.79
CA THR A 396 21.58 -24.06 0.98
C THR A 396 20.07 -24.27 1.14
N LEU A 397 19.37 -23.36 1.83
CA LEU A 397 17.90 -23.40 1.96
C LEU A 397 17.19 -23.02 0.65
N GLU A 398 17.71 -22.08 -0.15
CA GLU A 398 17.12 -21.72 -1.45
C GLU A 398 17.36 -22.81 -2.50
N LYS A 399 18.51 -23.48 -2.52
CA LYS A 399 18.78 -24.62 -3.39
C LYS A 399 17.89 -25.82 -3.04
N HIS A 400 17.66 -26.06 -1.77
CA HIS A 400 16.69 -27.08 -1.30
C HIS A 400 15.25 -26.79 -1.79
N ARG A 401 14.86 -25.51 -1.84
CA ARG A 401 13.54 -25.07 -2.31
C ARG A 401 13.34 -25.26 -3.83
N ARG A 402 14.41 -25.14 -4.64
CA ARG A 402 14.33 -25.33 -6.10
C ARG A 402 14.28 -26.81 -6.51
N ASN A 403 14.91 -27.69 -5.74
CA ASN A 403 14.93 -29.13 -6.05
C ASN A 403 13.65 -29.89 -5.63
N ILE A 404 12.80 -29.30 -4.77
CA ILE A 404 11.53 -29.91 -4.32
C ILE A 404 10.36 -29.60 -5.29
N GLY A 405 10.56 -28.68 -6.27
CA GLY A 405 9.51 -28.23 -7.21
C GLY A 405 9.17 -29.20 -8.34
N GLU A 406 9.89 -30.29 -8.53
CA GLU A 406 9.72 -31.16 -9.71
C GLU A 406 9.24 -32.59 -9.45
N THR A 407 8.97 -33.02 -8.23
CA THR A 407 8.36 -34.32 -7.98
C THR A 407 7.21 -34.23 -6.97
N SER A 408 6.02 -34.48 -7.50
CA SER A 408 4.78 -34.59 -6.74
C SER A 408 4.77 -35.83 -5.87
N GLU A 409 5.19 -35.73 -4.61
CA GLU A 409 4.75 -36.60 -3.52
C GLU A 409 4.89 -35.85 -2.19
N LYS A 410 3.85 -35.96 -1.35
CA LYS A 410 3.72 -35.29 -0.05
C LYS A 410 4.90 -35.63 0.87
N HIS A 411 5.81 -34.67 1.08
CA HIS A 411 6.69 -34.71 2.24
C HIS A 411 6.54 -33.40 3.02
N GLU A 412 6.16 -33.54 4.31
CA GLU A 412 6.07 -32.49 5.29
C GLU A 412 7.42 -31.73 5.38
N ILE A 413 7.38 -30.43 5.26
CA ILE A 413 8.53 -29.55 5.46
C ILE A 413 8.87 -29.58 6.95
N VAL A 414 9.96 -30.26 7.30
CA VAL A 414 10.44 -30.34 8.69
C VAL A 414 11.31 -29.11 8.98
N GLU A 415 10.74 -28.13 9.69
CA GLU A 415 11.49 -26.98 10.20
C GLU A 415 12.39 -27.39 11.38
N LEU A 416 13.69 -27.09 11.28
CA LEU A 416 14.62 -27.23 12.38
C LEU A 416 14.35 -26.17 13.45
N ASN A 417 14.24 -26.54 14.71
CA ASN A 417 14.14 -25.58 15.80
C ASN A 417 15.50 -24.89 16.09
N SER A 418 15.47 -23.81 16.88
CA SER A 418 16.65 -23.01 17.19
C SER A 418 17.83 -23.82 17.77
N THR A 419 17.53 -24.85 18.58
CA THR A 419 18.53 -25.74 19.17
C THR A 419 19.16 -26.67 18.13
N GLN A 420 18.36 -27.19 17.18
CA GLN A 420 18.83 -28.01 16.08
C GLN A 420 19.76 -27.23 15.14
N HIS A 421 19.43 -25.99 14.84
CA HIS A 421 20.30 -25.08 14.08
C HIS A 421 21.66 -24.85 14.77
N GLU A 422 21.65 -24.63 16.08
CA GLU A 422 22.88 -24.38 16.83
C GLU A 422 23.76 -25.66 16.93
N ILE A 423 23.13 -26.83 17.01
CA ILE A 423 23.85 -28.12 16.96
C ILE A 423 24.55 -28.29 15.61
N VAL A 424 23.83 -28.11 14.49
CA VAL A 424 24.40 -28.23 13.13
C VAL A 424 25.53 -27.24 12.93
N LYS A 425 25.39 -25.99 13.33
CA LYS A 425 26.39 -24.93 13.27
C LYS A 425 27.68 -25.26 14.03
N LEU A 426 27.54 -25.83 15.23
CA LEU A 426 28.70 -26.25 16.04
C LEU A 426 29.38 -27.48 15.46
N LEU A 427 28.66 -28.40 14.84
CA LEU A 427 29.20 -29.59 14.20
C LEU A 427 29.88 -29.28 12.87
N LEU A 428 29.43 -28.30 12.11
CA LEU A 428 30.13 -27.78 10.93
C LEU A 428 31.50 -27.16 11.30
N LYS A 429 31.59 -26.48 12.47
CA LYS A 429 32.85 -25.92 12.96
C LYS A 429 33.78 -26.96 13.54
N ASN A 430 33.27 -28.00 14.18
CA ASN A 430 34.01 -29.11 14.73
C ASN A 430 33.16 -30.36 14.80
N ASN A 431 33.35 -31.25 13.86
CA ASN A 431 32.55 -32.46 13.68
C ASN A 431 32.83 -33.58 14.70
N GLN A 432 33.81 -33.40 15.61
CA GLN A 432 34.16 -34.34 16.67
C GLN A 432 33.50 -33.99 18.02
N LEU A 433 32.64 -32.99 18.08
CA LEU A 433 31.98 -32.62 19.32
C LEU A 433 31.01 -33.72 19.79
N SER A 434 31.20 -34.12 21.08
CA SER A 434 30.26 -35.03 21.76
C SER A 434 28.98 -34.27 22.20
N ALA A 435 27.88 -35.01 22.43
CA ALA A 435 26.64 -34.44 22.94
C ALA A 435 26.84 -33.65 24.25
N ALA A 436 27.70 -34.12 25.14
CA ALA A 436 28.04 -33.42 26.38
C ALA A 436 28.79 -32.10 26.14
N LYS A 437 29.69 -32.04 25.14
CA LYS A 437 30.39 -30.79 24.75
C LYS A 437 29.45 -29.80 24.06
N LEU A 438 28.52 -30.29 23.23
CA LEU A 438 27.45 -29.48 22.62
C LEU A 438 26.53 -28.91 23.70
N ALA A 439 26.09 -29.72 24.68
CA ALA A 439 25.29 -29.30 25.81
C ALA A 439 25.93 -28.14 26.60
N LYS A 440 27.23 -28.24 26.85
CA LYS A 440 28.00 -27.20 27.57
C LYS A 440 28.13 -25.92 26.75
N LYS A 441 28.25 -26.02 25.42
CA LYS A 441 28.37 -24.84 24.53
C LYS A 441 27.06 -24.13 24.30
N ILE A 442 25.94 -24.88 24.19
CA ILE A 442 24.60 -24.35 23.94
C ILE A 442 23.90 -23.93 25.25
N GLY A 443 24.39 -24.47 26.41
CA GLY A 443 23.81 -24.10 27.72
C GLY A 443 22.52 -24.87 28.09
N ILE A 444 22.31 -26.07 27.52
CA ILE A 444 21.14 -26.93 27.81
C ILE A 444 21.55 -28.33 28.23
N ALA A 445 20.61 -29.07 28.83
CA ALA A 445 20.86 -30.44 29.34
C ALA A 445 21.29 -31.39 28.20
N SER A 446 22.26 -32.29 28.46
CA SER A 446 22.72 -33.30 27.47
C SER A 446 21.59 -34.13 26.88
N ARG A 447 20.59 -34.49 27.66
CA ARG A 447 19.41 -35.25 27.21
C ARG A 447 18.63 -34.54 26.12
N ASN A 448 18.54 -33.21 26.20
CA ASN A 448 17.89 -32.40 25.16
C ASN A 448 18.71 -32.35 23.88
N ILE A 449 20.05 -32.28 23.98
CA ILE A 449 20.95 -32.37 22.82
C ILE A 449 20.81 -33.72 22.13
N GLU A 450 20.82 -34.82 22.90
CA GLU A 450 20.68 -36.18 22.36
C GLU A 450 19.33 -36.39 21.64
N SER A 451 18.26 -35.83 22.20
CA SER A 451 16.94 -35.84 21.55
C SER A 451 16.93 -35.08 20.23
N ASN A 452 17.56 -33.90 20.17
CA ASN A 452 17.66 -33.12 18.95
C ASN A 452 18.58 -33.75 17.91
N ILE A 453 19.71 -34.35 18.33
CA ILE A 453 20.58 -35.11 17.44
C ILE A 453 19.85 -36.32 16.86
N LYS A 454 19.02 -37.03 17.66
CA LYS A 454 18.19 -38.15 17.17
C LYS A 454 17.25 -37.67 16.06
N LYS A 455 16.55 -36.57 16.26
CA LYS A 455 15.66 -36.00 15.24
C LYS A 455 16.43 -35.58 13.98
N LEU A 456 17.60 -34.95 14.13
CA LEU A 456 18.44 -34.55 12.97
C LEU A 456 18.93 -35.78 12.18
N LYS A 457 19.16 -36.91 12.85
CA LYS A 457 19.49 -38.18 12.18
C LYS A 457 18.26 -38.79 11.46
N GLU A 458 17.09 -38.77 12.09
CA GLU A 458 15.83 -39.22 11.49
C GLU A 458 15.46 -38.41 10.25
N LEU A 459 15.85 -37.11 10.22
CA LEU A 459 15.70 -36.21 9.09
C LEU A 459 16.80 -36.36 8.01
N GLY A 460 17.78 -37.24 8.23
CA GLY A 460 18.86 -37.43 7.27
C GLY A 460 19.89 -36.28 7.20
N ILE A 461 19.82 -35.32 8.12
CA ILE A 461 20.71 -34.12 8.15
C ILE A 461 22.05 -34.41 8.83
N LEU A 462 22.09 -35.38 9.76
CA LEU A 462 23.30 -35.78 10.46
C LEU A 462 23.53 -37.28 10.34
N VAL A 463 24.75 -37.65 9.98
CA VAL A 463 25.23 -39.05 10.03
C VAL A 463 26.42 -39.14 10.97
N ARG A 464 26.44 -40.24 11.74
CA ARG A 464 27.56 -40.54 12.63
C ARG A 464 28.49 -41.58 12.02
N HIS A 465 29.74 -41.25 11.82
CA HIS A 465 30.76 -42.19 11.37
C HIS A 465 31.67 -42.61 12.51
N GLY A 466 32.02 -43.90 12.56
CA GLY A 466 32.94 -44.47 13.50
C GLY A 466 32.39 -44.80 14.91
N SER A 467 33.29 -45.08 15.86
CA SER A 467 32.92 -45.52 17.20
C SER A 467 32.43 -44.33 18.07
N PRO A 468 31.69 -44.60 19.19
CA PRO A 468 31.26 -43.56 20.11
C PRO A 468 32.36 -42.69 20.70
N LYS A 469 33.62 -43.21 20.80
CA LYS A 469 34.75 -42.50 21.39
C LYS A 469 35.57 -41.73 20.35
N ASN A 470 35.73 -42.23 19.12
CA ASN A 470 36.61 -41.68 18.09
C ASN A 470 35.90 -41.36 16.75
N GLY A 471 34.59 -41.36 16.74
CA GLY A 471 33.81 -41.07 15.57
C GLY A 471 33.58 -39.54 15.36
N TYR A 472 33.19 -39.18 14.15
CA TYR A 472 32.83 -37.81 13.78
C TYR A 472 31.40 -37.73 13.23
N TRP A 473 30.86 -36.52 13.18
CA TRP A 473 29.58 -36.21 12.61
C TRP A 473 29.75 -35.66 11.20
N GLU A 474 29.02 -36.20 10.30
CA GLU A 474 28.84 -35.64 8.96
C GLU A 474 27.50 -34.93 8.87
N VAL A 475 27.54 -33.68 8.46
CA VAL A 475 26.36 -32.93 8.07
C VAL A 475 26.16 -33.22 6.58
N ILE A 476 25.12 -33.96 6.22
CA ILE A 476 24.87 -34.34 4.83
C ILE A 476 24.40 -33.11 4.07
N ASP A 477 25.22 -32.65 3.13
CA ASP A 477 24.87 -31.74 2.08
C ASP A 477 24.26 -32.55 0.92
N CYS A 478 23.06 -32.25 0.46
CA CYS A 478 22.35 -33.06 -0.53
C CYS A 478 22.97 -33.04 -1.95
N GLU A 479 24.20 -32.55 -2.12
CA GLU A 479 24.86 -32.45 -3.43
C GLU A 479 25.68 -33.70 -3.89
N GLU A 480 25.94 -34.68 -3.03
CA GLU A 480 26.85 -35.81 -3.40
C GLU A 480 26.17 -37.11 -3.89
N LYS A 481 24.87 -37.16 -4.09
CA LYS A 481 24.20 -38.40 -4.56
C LYS A 481 23.98 -38.56 -6.07
N ASN A 482 24.53 -37.71 -6.92
CA ASN A 482 24.31 -37.80 -8.37
C ASN A 482 25.54 -38.17 -9.22
N ASN A 483 26.62 -38.73 -8.67
CA ASN A 483 27.80 -39.12 -9.47
C ASN A 483 28.29 -40.57 -9.31
N GLU A 484 27.44 -41.49 -8.84
CA GLU A 484 27.82 -42.92 -8.82
C GLU A 484 26.72 -43.83 -9.40
N ASP A 485 26.23 -43.54 -10.58
CA ASP A 485 25.54 -44.54 -11.43
C ASP A 485 25.63 -44.13 -12.88
N THR A 486 26.83 -44.24 -13.46
CA THR A 486 27.09 -44.49 -14.89
C THR A 486 28.50 -45.04 -15.06
N GLU A 487 28.62 -46.34 -14.94
CA GLU A 487 29.50 -47.21 -15.75
C GLU A 487 28.71 -48.47 -16.16
#